data_fab387c470a77b61f567346669c68193
#
_entry.id   fab387c470a77b61f567346669c68193
#
_cell.length_a   1.000
_cell.length_b   1.000
_cell.length_c   1.000
_cell.angle_alpha   90.00
_cell.angle_beta   90.00
_cell.angle_gamma   90.00
#
_symmetry.space_group_name_H-M   'P 1'
#
loop_
_entity.id
_entity.type
_entity.pdbx_description
1 polymer ?
#
loop_
_entity_poly.entity_id
_entity_poly.type
_entity_poly.pdbx_seq_one_letter_code
_entity_poly.pdbx_strand_id
1 'polypeptide(L)'
;MYKRQIPQHIQKKAFSELGETLEGAAEAIWQYNKGIVDAISDLIPAVKPQIAMYEQFGIPGLMAYKNTIDYCKEKGLVVIGDIKRGDIGSTSAAYAVGHLGKVQVGSNRIAGFDEDFATINPYMGSDSVNPFIDVCKEENKGLFVLVKTSNPSSGEFQDRIIDGRPLYEWVGEKVAQWGESHMGNEYSYVGAVVGATYPEMGKTLRKIMPKTFILVPGYGAQGGKGADLVHFFNEDGLGAIVNSSRGIIAAYKQEKYASFGELNYADASRQAVKDMIEDISTALNNR
;
A
#
# COMPACT_ATOMS: atom_id res chain seq x y z
N MET A 1 15.77 7.22 5.59
CA MET A 1 15.25 7.26 4.22
C MET A 1 14.39 8.51 3.99
N TYR A 2 13.46 8.84 4.86
CA TYR A 2 12.56 10.01 4.74
C TYR A 2 13.32 11.36 4.71
N LYS A 3 14.30 11.58 5.57
CA LYS A 3 15.13 12.83 5.58
C LYS A 3 15.75 13.18 4.21
N ARG A 4 16.00 12.20 3.33
CA ARG A 4 16.60 12.43 2.01
C ARG A 4 15.56 12.67 0.89
N GLN A 5 14.27 12.51 1.17
CA GLN A 5 13.20 12.64 0.17
C GLN A 5 12.38 13.91 0.35
N ILE A 6 12.31 14.45 1.58
CA ILE A 6 11.59 15.70 1.85
C ILE A 6 12.43 16.89 1.40
N PRO A 7 11.87 17.83 0.62
CA PRO A 7 12.53 19.06 0.21
C PRO A 7 13.06 19.87 1.39
N GLN A 8 14.24 20.50 1.19
CA GLN A 8 14.89 21.24 2.29
C GLN A 8 14.07 22.42 2.80
N HIS A 9 13.32 23.10 1.93
CA HIS A 9 12.49 24.23 2.33
C HIS A 9 11.36 23.80 3.28
N ILE A 10 10.77 22.62 3.08
CA ILE A 10 9.75 22.05 3.99
C ILE A 10 10.40 21.72 5.35
N GLN A 11 11.55 21.04 5.33
CA GLN A 11 12.25 20.70 6.56
C GLN A 11 12.65 21.95 7.35
N LYS A 12 13.23 22.95 6.68
CA LYS A 12 13.63 24.22 7.30
C LYS A 12 12.45 24.94 7.94
N LYS A 13 11.29 24.98 7.26
CA LYS A 13 10.08 25.58 7.79
C LYS A 13 9.63 24.86 9.05
N ALA A 14 9.43 23.55 9.00
CA ALA A 14 8.98 22.75 10.14
C ALA A 14 9.96 22.87 11.34
N PHE A 15 11.27 22.84 11.08
CA PHE A 15 12.27 22.97 12.13
C PHE A 15 12.40 24.40 12.70
N SER A 16 12.07 25.43 11.92
CA SER A 16 12.01 26.79 12.45
C SER A 16 10.83 27.01 13.41
N GLU A 17 9.74 26.24 13.24
CA GLU A 17 8.53 26.33 14.06
C GLU A 17 8.58 25.40 15.28
N LEU A 18 9.07 24.18 15.11
CA LEU A 18 9.00 23.10 16.12
C LEU A 18 10.38 22.57 16.56
N GLY A 19 11.46 23.19 16.08
CA GLY A 19 12.83 22.74 16.37
C GLY A 19 13.22 21.46 15.61
N GLU A 20 14.49 21.04 15.77
CA GLU A 20 14.99 19.74 15.28
C GLU A 20 14.58 18.62 16.24
N THR A 21 13.28 18.39 16.36
CA THR A 21 12.62 17.42 17.26
C THR A 21 11.88 16.36 16.48
N LEU A 22 11.28 15.37 17.17
CA LEU A 22 10.39 14.39 16.53
C LEU A 22 9.13 15.05 15.99
N GLU A 23 8.61 16.07 16.67
CA GLU A 23 7.48 16.89 16.24
C GLU A 23 7.79 17.66 14.96
N GLY A 24 8.95 18.33 14.89
CA GLY A 24 9.39 19.03 13.69
C GLY A 24 9.60 18.08 12.50
N ALA A 25 10.12 16.88 12.75
CA ALA A 25 10.27 15.87 11.71
C ALA A 25 8.91 15.33 11.21
N ALA A 26 7.97 15.11 12.14
CA ALA A 26 6.61 14.65 11.83
C ALA A 26 5.83 15.72 11.04
N GLU A 27 5.94 16.97 11.40
CA GLU A 27 5.36 18.09 10.67
C GLU A 27 5.91 18.19 9.24
N ALA A 28 7.23 18.06 9.07
CA ALA A 28 7.83 18.06 7.74
C ALA A 28 7.30 16.91 6.86
N ILE A 29 7.09 15.72 7.44
CA ILE A 29 6.48 14.56 6.76
C ILE A 29 5.06 14.90 6.35
N TRP A 30 4.27 15.43 7.26
CA TRP A 30 2.88 15.77 7.03
C TRP A 30 2.73 16.80 5.89
N GLN A 31 3.46 17.91 5.95
CA GLN A 31 3.41 18.95 4.93
C GLN A 31 3.85 18.44 3.54
N TYR A 32 4.86 17.59 3.51
CA TYR A 32 5.30 16.96 2.28
C TYR A 32 4.26 16.04 1.67
N ASN A 33 3.64 15.17 2.48
CA ASN A 33 2.58 14.28 2.03
C ASN A 33 1.37 15.07 1.51
N LYS A 34 0.96 16.11 2.24
CA LYS A 34 -0.12 16.99 1.87
C LYS A 34 0.09 17.59 0.48
N GLY A 35 1.27 18.16 0.23
CA GLY A 35 1.60 18.74 -1.08
C GLY A 35 1.58 17.72 -2.22
N ILE A 36 2.04 16.48 -1.98
CA ILE A 36 1.94 15.41 -2.99
C ILE A 36 0.48 15.03 -3.24
N VAL A 37 -0.31 14.81 -2.19
CA VAL A 37 -1.73 14.43 -2.32
C VAL A 37 -2.50 15.51 -3.07
N ASP A 38 -2.29 16.79 -2.77
CA ASP A 38 -2.91 17.90 -3.49
C ASP A 38 -2.59 17.86 -5.00
N ALA A 39 -1.38 17.45 -5.38
CA ALA A 39 -0.95 17.43 -6.77
C ALA A 39 -1.46 16.20 -7.57
N ILE A 40 -1.79 15.08 -6.91
CA ILE A 40 -2.05 13.81 -7.62
C ILE A 40 -3.42 13.20 -7.31
N SER A 41 -4.20 13.73 -6.37
CA SER A 41 -5.46 13.09 -5.93
C SER A 41 -6.50 12.92 -7.04
N ASP A 42 -6.48 13.74 -8.07
CA ASP A 42 -7.36 13.63 -9.24
C ASP A 42 -6.88 12.58 -10.28
N LEU A 43 -5.70 12.02 -10.11
CA LEU A 43 -5.08 11.07 -11.05
C LEU A 43 -5.04 9.63 -10.54
N ILE A 44 -5.17 9.41 -9.23
CA ILE A 44 -4.97 8.12 -8.60
C ILE A 44 -6.20 7.67 -7.81
N PRO A 45 -6.52 6.36 -7.77
CA PRO A 45 -7.64 5.85 -6.98
C PRO A 45 -7.30 5.65 -5.50
N ALA A 46 -6.03 5.44 -5.18
CA ALA A 46 -5.61 5.04 -3.82
C ALA A 46 -4.21 5.52 -3.45
N VAL A 47 -3.95 5.59 -2.16
CA VAL A 47 -2.64 5.81 -1.55
C VAL A 47 -2.26 4.67 -0.62
N LYS A 48 -0.97 4.44 -0.44
CA LYS A 48 -0.45 3.39 0.44
C LYS A 48 0.64 3.92 1.38
N PRO A 49 0.26 4.57 2.50
CA PRO A 49 1.21 5.00 3.51
C PRO A 49 1.81 3.79 4.25
N GLN A 50 3.15 3.76 4.36
CA GLN A 50 3.89 2.71 5.07
C GLN A 50 4.11 3.14 6.51
N ILE A 51 3.44 2.49 7.47
CA ILE A 51 3.43 2.91 8.88
C ILE A 51 4.82 2.97 9.51
N ALA A 52 5.74 2.07 9.17
CA ALA A 52 7.10 2.07 9.72
C ALA A 52 7.88 3.38 9.45
N MET A 53 7.54 4.09 8.36
CA MET A 53 8.15 5.38 8.05
C MET A 53 7.69 6.50 9.00
N TYR A 54 6.64 6.27 9.73
CA TYR A 54 6.06 7.16 10.74
C TYR A 54 6.38 6.67 12.16
N GLU A 55 6.24 5.38 12.44
CA GLU A 55 6.53 4.77 13.75
C GLU A 55 7.95 5.09 14.25
N GLN A 56 8.94 5.17 13.34
CA GLN A 56 10.30 5.54 13.69
C GLN A 56 10.45 6.94 14.36
N PHE A 57 9.41 7.78 14.25
CA PHE A 57 9.34 9.11 14.89
C PHE A 57 8.41 9.10 16.11
N GLY A 58 8.05 7.93 16.64
CA GLY A 58 7.21 7.77 17.84
C GLY A 58 5.80 8.35 17.66
N ILE A 59 5.24 8.87 18.73
CA ILE A 59 3.86 9.40 18.74
C ILE A 59 3.66 10.55 17.74
N PRO A 60 4.55 11.55 17.62
CA PRO A 60 4.42 12.59 16.60
C PRO A 60 4.35 12.03 15.17
N GLY A 61 5.15 10.99 14.88
CA GLY A 61 5.09 10.29 13.60
C GLY A 61 3.74 9.61 13.36
N LEU A 62 3.18 8.93 14.36
CA LEU A 62 1.85 8.32 14.25
C LEU A 62 0.74 9.36 14.07
N MET A 63 0.88 10.55 14.65
CA MET A 63 -0.03 11.67 14.38
C MET A 63 0.06 12.12 12.91
N ALA A 64 1.27 12.24 12.36
CA ALA A 64 1.45 12.54 10.93
C ALA A 64 0.87 11.44 10.02
N TYR A 65 0.96 10.17 10.43
CA TYR A 65 0.32 9.05 9.74
C TYR A 65 -1.21 9.21 9.71
N LYS A 66 -1.82 9.46 10.88
CA LYS A 66 -3.26 9.68 10.99
C LYS A 66 -3.73 10.88 10.16
N ASN A 67 -3.03 12.01 10.26
CA ASN A 67 -3.33 13.21 9.47
C ASN A 67 -3.25 12.92 7.96
N THR A 68 -2.28 12.11 7.53
CA THR A 68 -2.15 11.71 6.12
C THR A 68 -3.35 10.87 5.67
N ILE A 69 -3.78 9.90 6.49
CA ILE A 69 -4.97 9.06 6.20
C ILE A 69 -6.21 9.94 6.05
N ASP A 70 -6.49 10.78 7.05
CA ASP A 70 -7.69 11.61 7.07
C ASP A 70 -7.73 12.53 5.85
N TYR A 71 -6.63 13.16 5.53
CA TYR A 71 -6.52 14.05 4.36
C TYR A 71 -6.72 13.32 3.03
N CYS A 72 -6.17 12.12 2.89
CA CYS A 72 -6.41 11.30 1.70
C CYS A 72 -7.88 10.92 1.55
N LYS A 73 -8.55 10.58 2.65
CA LYS A 73 -9.99 10.27 2.67
C LYS A 73 -10.84 11.51 2.35
N GLU A 74 -10.50 12.69 2.85
CA GLU A 74 -11.13 13.97 2.48
C GLU A 74 -11.03 14.26 0.98
N LYS A 75 -9.93 13.83 0.33
CA LYS A 75 -9.75 13.91 -1.13
C LYS A 75 -10.46 12.80 -1.91
N GLY A 76 -11.18 11.90 -1.25
CA GLY A 76 -11.89 10.79 -1.88
C GLY A 76 -11.00 9.61 -2.30
N LEU A 77 -9.78 9.52 -1.78
CA LEU A 77 -8.87 8.45 -2.07
C LEU A 77 -9.09 7.25 -1.15
N VAL A 78 -8.98 6.05 -1.69
CA VAL A 78 -8.88 4.82 -0.90
C VAL A 78 -7.52 4.77 -0.20
N VAL A 79 -7.49 4.45 1.09
CA VAL A 79 -6.26 4.36 1.88
C VAL A 79 -5.92 2.92 2.20
N ILE A 80 -4.76 2.47 1.73
CA ILE A 80 -4.20 1.14 2.02
C ILE A 80 -3.11 1.30 3.09
N GLY A 81 -3.40 0.94 4.33
CA GLY A 81 -2.42 0.92 5.40
C GLY A 81 -1.38 -0.19 5.16
N ASP A 82 -0.14 0.20 4.83
CA ASP A 82 0.94 -0.78 4.67
C ASP A 82 1.56 -1.09 6.02
N ILE A 83 0.87 -1.92 6.81
CA ILE A 83 1.16 -2.19 8.23
C ILE A 83 1.81 -3.56 8.48
N LYS A 84 1.56 -4.53 7.60
CA LYS A 84 2.09 -5.90 7.66
C LYS A 84 1.97 -6.57 9.03
N ARG A 85 0.83 -6.36 9.72
CA ARG A 85 0.58 -6.98 11.03
C ARG A 85 0.32 -8.47 10.88
N GLY A 86 0.57 -9.20 11.96
CA GLY A 86 0.29 -10.62 12.08
C GLY A 86 0.39 -11.00 13.55
N ASP A 87 -0.71 -11.54 14.11
CA ASP A 87 -0.83 -12.06 15.45
C ASP A 87 -2.03 -13.00 15.47
N ILE A 88 -2.39 -13.60 16.58
CA ILE A 88 -3.48 -14.55 16.70
C ILE A 88 -4.58 -14.07 17.63
N GLY A 89 -5.80 -14.61 17.45
CA GLY A 89 -6.92 -14.46 18.36
C GLY A 89 -7.25 -13.00 18.69
N SER A 90 -7.38 -12.69 19.97
CA SER A 90 -7.75 -11.36 20.46
C SER A 90 -6.71 -10.28 20.14
N THR A 91 -5.43 -10.61 20.04
CA THR A 91 -4.37 -9.67 19.66
C THR A 91 -4.52 -9.28 18.18
N SER A 92 -4.76 -10.25 17.31
CA SER A 92 -5.06 -9.98 15.90
C SER A 92 -6.31 -9.11 15.74
N ALA A 93 -7.37 -9.40 16.52
CA ALA A 93 -8.59 -8.58 16.53
C ALA A 93 -8.32 -7.14 17.00
N ALA A 94 -7.45 -6.94 18.00
CA ALA A 94 -7.07 -5.61 18.46
C ALA A 94 -6.33 -4.81 17.37
N TYR A 95 -5.41 -5.43 16.61
CA TYR A 95 -4.81 -4.80 15.45
C TYR A 95 -5.84 -4.46 14.38
N ALA A 96 -6.74 -5.39 14.07
CA ALA A 96 -7.79 -5.17 13.08
C ALA A 96 -8.69 -3.98 13.45
N VAL A 97 -9.16 -3.92 14.70
CA VAL A 97 -9.97 -2.80 15.21
C VAL A 97 -9.20 -1.48 15.18
N GLY A 98 -7.93 -1.47 15.57
CA GLY A 98 -7.11 -0.25 15.60
C GLY A 98 -6.89 0.36 14.22
N HIS A 99 -6.78 -0.47 13.18
CA HIS A 99 -6.50 -0.04 11.82
C HIS A 99 -7.77 0.14 10.98
N LEU A 100 -8.69 -0.82 11.02
CA LEU A 100 -9.83 -0.89 10.10
C LEU A 100 -11.17 -0.70 10.79
N GLY A 101 -11.24 -0.94 12.11
CA GLY A 101 -12.48 -1.00 12.85
C GLY A 101 -12.72 0.23 13.73
N LYS A 102 -13.64 0.02 14.68
CA LYS A 102 -14.00 1.01 15.70
C LYS A 102 -13.93 0.39 17.08
N VAL A 103 -13.24 1.06 17.99
CA VAL A 103 -13.14 0.67 19.39
C VAL A 103 -14.32 1.24 20.19
N GLN A 104 -14.87 0.43 21.10
CA GLN A 104 -15.91 0.89 22.03
C GLN A 104 -15.28 1.75 23.13
N VAL A 105 -15.70 3.00 23.26
CA VAL A 105 -15.30 3.93 24.31
C VAL A 105 -16.56 4.49 24.97
N GLY A 106 -16.89 3.99 26.17
CA GLY A 106 -18.16 4.29 26.81
C GLY A 106 -19.33 3.83 25.94
N SER A 107 -20.22 4.75 25.56
CA SER A 107 -21.35 4.49 24.65
C SER A 107 -21.04 4.66 23.18
N ASN A 108 -19.82 5.11 22.81
CA ASN A 108 -19.46 5.46 21.45
C ASN A 108 -18.56 4.41 20.81
N ARG A 109 -18.70 4.20 19.49
CA ARG A 109 -17.74 3.46 18.66
C ARG A 109 -16.89 4.45 17.86
N ILE A 110 -15.60 4.46 18.08
CA ILE A 110 -14.65 5.45 17.55
C ILE A 110 -13.58 4.74 16.73
N ALA A 111 -13.36 5.19 15.50
CA ALA A 111 -12.30 4.67 14.64
C ALA A 111 -10.92 5.14 15.14
N GLY A 112 -9.94 4.24 15.05
CA GLY A 112 -8.52 4.55 15.29
C GLY A 112 -7.89 5.21 14.07
N PHE A 113 -7.10 4.45 13.31
CA PHE A 113 -6.49 4.95 12.07
C PHE A 113 -7.48 5.10 10.92
N ASP A 114 -8.44 4.16 10.80
CA ASP A 114 -9.52 4.19 9.80
C ASP A 114 -9.05 4.06 8.34
N GLU A 115 -8.04 3.22 8.08
CA GLU A 115 -7.69 2.82 6.72
C GLU A 115 -8.86 2.07 6.05
N ASP A 116 -8.89 2.03 4.71
CA ASP A 116 -9.87 1.27 3.95
C ASP A 116 -9.42 -0.17 3.70
N PHE A 117 -8.11 -0.36 3.56
CA PHE A 117 -7.45 -1.66 3.45
C PHE A 117 -6.21 -1.68 4.35
N ALA A 118 -5.82 -2.87 4.79
CA ALA A 118 -4.58 -3.09 5.53
C ALA A 118 -3.77 -4.26 4.96
N THR A 119 -2.44 -4.14 4.95
CA THR A 119 -1.58 -5.28 4.60
C THR A 119 -1.32 -6.15 5.82
N ILE A 120 -1.41 -7.47 5.67
CA ILE A 120 -1.18 -8.43 6.76
C ILE A 120 -0.25 -9.57 6.33
N ASN A 121 0.40 -10.18 7.32
CA ASN A 121 1.27 -11.34 7.14
C ASN A 121 0.51 -12.64 7.48
N PRO A 122 0.38 -13.60 6.55
CA PRO A 122 -0.42 -14.80 6.75
C PRO A 122 0.33 -15.94 7.46
N TYR A 123 1.58 -15.75 7.89
CA TYR A 123 2.45 -16.83 8.35
C TYR A 123 1.85 -17.66 9.48
N MET A 124 1.02 -17.06 10.34
CA MET A 124 0.32 -17.74 11.43
C MET A 124 -1.04 -18.37 11.04
N GLY A 125 -1.38 -18.36 9.75
CA GLY A 125 -2.58 -19.03 9.23
C GLY A 125 -3.89 -18.31 9.50
N SER A 126 -4.99 -19.06 9.47
CA SER A 126 -6.35 -18.52 9.56
C SER A 126 -6.65 -17.84 10.90
N ASP A 127 -6.02 -18.27 11.99
CA ASP A 127 -6.17 -17.66 13.31
C ASP A 127 -5.65 -16.23 13.37
N SER A 128 -4.75 -15.87 12.44
CA SER A 128 -4.24 -14.52 12.24
C SER A 128 -5.12 -13.69 11.29
N VAL A 129 -5.62 -14.32 10.24
CA VAL A 129 -6.33 -13.64 9.14
C VAL A 129 -7.82 -13.43 9.44
N ASN A 130 -8.50 -14.42 9.99
CA ASN A 130 -9.94 -14.36 10.24
C ASN A 130 -10.39 -13.16 11.11
N PRO A 131 -9.68 -12.80 12.21
CA PRO A 131 -10.09 -11.64 13.01
C PRO A 131 -10.08 -10.33 12.22
N PHE A 132 -9.16 -10.18 11.25
CA PHE A 132 -9.18 -9.04 10.33
C PHE A 132 -10.36 -9.10 9.35
N ILE A 133 -10.67 -10.28 8.80
CA ILE A 133 -11.81 -10.46 7.90
C ILE A 133 -13.12 -10.12 8.60
N ASP A 134 -13.28 -10.52 9.86
CA ASP A 134 -14.49 -10.24 10.64
C ASP A 134 -14.70 -8.72 10.80
N VAL A 135 -13.65 -7.97 11.14
CA VAL A 135 -13.69 -6.51 11.22
C VAL A 135 -13.95 -5.88 9.83
N CYS A 136 -13.32 -6.43 8.77
CA CYS A 136 -13.57 -5.95 7.40
C CYS A 136 -15.03 -6.11 6.98
N LYS A 137 -15.67 -7.21 7.33
CA LYS A 137 -17.09 -7.44 7.05
C LYS A 137 -17.98 -6.46 7.82
N GLU A 138 -17.68 -6.21 9.10
CA GLU A 138 -18.44 -5.30 9.95
C GLU A 138 -18.37 -3.85 9.46
N GLU A 139 -17.19 -3.40 9.03
CA GLU A 139 -16.91 -1.99 8.70
C GLU A 139 -16.80 -1.72 7.19
N ASN A 140 -17.11 -2.70 6.33
CA ASN A 140 -16.97 -2.62 4.87
C ASN A 140 -15.57 -2.20 4.43
N LYS A 141 -14.57 -2.88 4.94
CA LYS A 141 -13.14 -2.67 4.70
C LYS A 141 -12.52 -3.88 3.99
N GLY A 142 -11.22 -3.86 3.73
CA GLY A 142 -10.56 -4.97 3.07
C GLY A 142 -9.11 -5.20 3.52
N LEU A 143 -8.50 -6.22 2.95
CA LEU A 143 -7.14 -6.67 3.26
C LEU A 143 -6.30 -6.83 2.00
N PHE A 144 -4.98 -6.75 2.16
CA PHE A 144 -3.99 -7.27 1.24
C PHE A 144 -3.05 -8.21 1.99
N VAL A 145 -3.13 -9.49 1.71
CA VAL A 145 -2.31 -10.54 2.35
C VAL A 145 -1.00 -10.72 1.58
N LEU A 146 0.13 -10.81 2.27
CA LEU A 146 1.42 -11.08 1.63
C LEU A 146 1.43 -12.49 1.01
N VAL A 147 1.65 -12.57 -0.31
CA VAL A 147 1.74 -13.83 -1.06
C VAL A 147 3.13 -14.03 -1.62
N LYS A 148 3.59 -13.14 -2.51
CA LYS A 148 4.95 -13.16 -3.05
C LYS A 148 5.55 -11.75 -3.00
N THR A 149 6.60 -11.60 -2.22
CA THR A 149 7.24 -10.31 -2.01
C THR A 149 8.45 -10.10 -2.92
N SER A 150 8.81 -8.84 -3.20
CA SER A 150 9.86 -8.47 -4.17
C SER A 150 11.27 -8.40 -3.59
N ASN A 151 11.45 -8.63 -2.29
CA ASN A 151 12.77 -8.57 -1.66
C ASN A 151 13.64 -9.77 -2.05
N PRO A 152 14.98 -9.63 -2.14
CA PRO A 152 15.89 -10.69 -2.58
C PRO A 152 15.77 -11.99 -1.78
N SER A 153 15.60 -11.91 -0.46
CA SER A 153 15.49 -13.09 0.41
C SER A 153 14.11 -13.74 0.44
N SER A 154 13.17 -13.29 -0.38
CA SER A 154 11.81 -13.86 -0.41
C SER A 154 11.81 -15.37 -0.74
N GLY A 155 12.78 -15.82 -1.54
CA GLY A 155 12.92 -17.22 -1.92
C GLY A 155 13.32 -18.17 -0.79
N GLU A 156 13.85 -17.67 0.34
CA GLU A 156 14.21 -18.52 1.48
C GLU A 156 13.03 -19.34 2.01
N PHE A 157 11.82 -18.76 1.96
CA PHE A 157 10.58 -19.40 2.36
C PHE A 157 9.59 -19.52 1.21
N GLN A 158 9.32 -18.44 0.50
CA GLN A 158 8.20 -18.37 -0.44
C GLN A 158 8.36 -19.28 -1.65
N ASP A 159 9.60 -19.58 -2.08
CA ASP A 159 9.89 -20.46 -3.20
C ASP A 159 10.15 -21.93 -2.79
N ARG A 160 10.00 -22.27 -1.49
CA ARG A 160 10.13 -23.66 -1.02
C ARG A 160 9.03 -24.52 -1.61
N ILE A 161 9.42 -25.67 -2.14
CA ILE A 161 8.49 -26.62 -2.74
C ILE A 161 7.86 -27.49 -1.63
N ILE A 162 6.54 -27.47 -1.59
CA ILE A 162 5.72 -28.29 -0.69
C ILE A 162 4.71 -29.01 -1.60
N ASP A 163 4.68 -30.32 -1.55
CA ASP A 163 3.82 -31.18 -2.36
C ASP A 163 3.83 -30.81 -3.86
N GLY A 164 5.02 -30.53 -4.40
CA GLY A 164 5.25 -30.26 -5.81
C GLY A 164 4.96 -28.83 -6.26
N ARG A 165 4.56 -27.93 -5.36
CA ARG A 165 4.28 -26.51 -5.65
C ARG A 165 5.05 -25.58 -4.69
N PRO A 166 5.44 -24.37 -5.12
CA PRO A 166 6.07 -23.40 -4.22
C PRO A 166 5.07 -22.87 -3.17
N LEU A 167 5.58 -22.53 -1.98
CA LEU A 167 4.78 -22.05 -0.86
C LEU A 167 3.89 -20.86 -1.23
N TYR A 168 4.37 -19.92 -2.06
CA TYR A 168 3.58 -18.74 -2.44
C TYR A 168 2.29 -19.10 -3.19
N GLU A 169 2.23 -20.24 -3.93
CA GLU A 169 0.99 -20.70 -4.58
C GLU A 169 -0.01 -21.23 -3.57
N TRP A 170 0.45 -21.96 -2.53
CA TRP A 170 -0.40 -22.40 -1.43
C TRP A 170 -1.00 -21.22 -0.67
N VAL A 171 -0.19 -20.17 -0.43
CA VAL A 171 -0.67 -18.94 0.21
C VAL A 171 -1.68 -18.23 -0.68
N GLY A 172 -1.44 -18.15 -1.99
CA GLY A 172 -2.39 -17.58 -2.96
C GLY A 172 -3.73 -18.30 -2.97
N GLU A 173 -3.72 -19.63 -2.96
CA GLU A 173 -4.93 -20.45 -2.87
C GLU A 173 -5.71 -20.18 -1.57
N LYS A 174 -4.99 -20.04 -0.44
CA LYS A 174 -5.62 -19.66 0.83
C LYS A 174 -6.23 -18.26 0.78
N VAL A 175 -5.56 -17.29 0.15
CA VAL A 175 -6.11 -15.93 -0.03
C VAL A 175 -7.40 -15.97 -0.84
N ALA A 176 -7.46 -16.74 -1.94
CA ALA A 176 -8.68 -16.94 -2.71
C ALA A 176 -9.81 -17.52 -1.83
N GLN A 177 -9.53 -18.56 -1.04
CA GLN A 177 -10.51 -19.19 -0.12
C GLN A 177 -11.01 -18.22 0.95
N TRP A 178 -10.12 -17.47 1.61
CA TRP A 178 -10.52 -16.45 2.58
C TRP A 178 -11.40 -15.37 1.96
N GLY A 179 -11.11 -15.04 0.70
CA GLY A 179 -11.85 -14.03 -0.06
C GLY A 179 -13.29 -14.41 -0.37
N GLU A 180 -13.62 -15.71 -0.50
CA GLU A 180 -14.98 -16.20 -0.79
C GLU A 180 -16.00 -15.71 0.24
N SER A 181 -15.58 -15.50 1.48
CA SER A 181 -16.46 -15.08 2.57
C SER A 181 -16.71 -13.55 2.61
N HIS A 182 -15.99 -12.76 1.79
CA HIS A 182 -16.09 -11.30 1.77
C HIS A 182 -15.94 -10.76 0.34
N MET A 183 -16.97 -10.99 -0.47
CA MET A 183 -17.02 -10.59 -1.87
C MET A 183 -17.76 -9.26 -2.06
N GLY A 184 -17.23 -8.43 -2.97
CA GLY A 184 -17.98 -7.38 -3.64
C GLY A 184 -18.76 -7.94 -4.83
N ASN A 185 -19.09 -7.11 -5.81
CA ASN A 185 -19.83 -7.55 -7.00
C ASN A 185 -19.05 -8.59 -7.81
N GLU A 186 -17.79 -8.31 -8.12
CA GLU A 186 -16.95 -9.16 -8.96
C GLU A 186 -15.66 -9.59 -8.28
N TYR A 187 -15.13 -8.75 -7.38
CA TYR A 187 -13.87 -8.96 -6.69
C TYR A 187 -14.03 -9.10 -5.19
N SER A 188 -13.10 -9.86 -4.61
CA SER A 188 -12.99 -10.02 -3.15
C SER A 188 -12.40 -8.77 -2.49
N TYR A 189 -12.88 -8.45 -1.29
CA TYR A 189 -12.23 -7.49 -0.39
C TYR A 189 -10.96 -8.05 0.29
N VAL A 190 -10.66 -9.34 0.11
CA VAL A 190 -9.40 -9.96 0.51
C VAL A 190 -8.48 -10.02 -0.69
N GLY A 191 -7.55 -9.11 -0.76
CA GLY A 191 -6.55 -8.96 -1.80
C GLY A 191 -5.24 -9.68 -1.48
N ALA A 192 -4.31 -9.67 -2.43
CA ALA A 192 -2.97 -10.25 -2.32
C ALA A 192 -1.88 -9.22 -2.63
N VAL A 193 -0.73 -9.32 -1.95
CA VAL A 193 0.48 -8.59 -2.34
C VAL A 193 1.37 -9.51 -3.17
N VAL A 194 1.63 -9.11 -4.43
CA VAL A 194 2.54 -9.85 -5.34
C VAL A 194 3.47 -8.86 -6.02
N GLY A 195 4.77 -9.00 -5.83
CA GLY A 195 5.78 -8.09 -6.35
C GLY A 195 5.90 -8.12 -7.88
N ALA A 196 6.12 -6.95 -8.49
CA ALA A 196 6.26 -6.75 -9.94
C ALA A 196 7.49 -7.42 -10.57
N THR A 197 8.47 -7.85 -9.76
CA THR A 197 9.75 -8.41 -10.24
C THR A 197 9.65 -9.81 -10.82
N TYR A 198 8.48 -10.44 -10.77
CA TYR A 198 8.25 -11.82 -11.21
C TYR A 198 7.00 -11.96 -12.08
N PRO A 199 7.02 -11.51 -13.35
CA PRO A 199 5.83 -11.51 -14.23
C PRO A 199 5.18 -12.90 -14.40
N GLU A 200 5.97 -13.97 -14.57
CA GLU A 200 5.45 -15.34 -14.73
C GLU A 200 4.77 -15.85 -13.45
N MET A 201 5.27 -15.48 -12.27
CA MET A 201 4.60 -15.78 -11.01
C MET A 201 3.28 -15.01 -10.89
N GLY A 202 3.26 -13.77 -11.39
CA GLY A 202 2.03 -12.96 -11.48
C GLY A 202 0.96 -13.66 -12.32
N LYS A 203 1.32 -14.20 -13.47
CA LYS A 203 0.45 -14.97 -14.35
C LYS A 203 -0.11 -16.23 -13.68
N THR A 204 0.74 -16.98 -12.98
CA THR A 204 0.32 -18.17 -12.23
C THR A 204 -0.63 -17.79 -11.09
N LEU A 205 -0.26 -16.78 -10.29
CA LEU A 205 -1.06 -16.33 -9.17
C LEU A 205 -2.39 -15.70 -9.60
N ARG A 206 -2.45 -15.00 -10.75
CA ARG A 206 -3.72 -14.51 -11.31
C ARG A 206 -4.69 -15.65 -11.61
N LYS A 207 -4.21 -16.79 -12.14
CA LYS A 207 -5.03 -17.98 -12.37
C LYS A 207 -5.55 -18.61 -11.08
N ILE A 208 -4.71 -18.63 -10.03
CA ILE A 208 -5.08 -19.17 -8.71
C ILE A 208 -6.09 -18.24 -8.02
N MET A 209 -5.96 -16.93 -8.21
CA MET A 209 -6.76 -15.88 -7.54
C MET A 209 -7.53 -15.03 -8.55
N PRO A 210 -8.46 -15.57 -9.35
CA PRO A 210 -9.09 -14.82 -10.45
C PRO A 210 -9.96 -13.64 -9.99
N LYS A 211 -10.51 -13.71 -8.77
CA LYS A 211 -11.38 -12.67 -8.18
C LYS A 211 -10.69 -11.83 -7.10
N THR A 212 -9.38 -11.90 -6.99
CA THR A 212 -8.60 -11.20 -5.96
C THR A 212 -7.94 -9.96 -6.56
N PHE A 213 -8.08 -8.80 -5.93
CA PHE A 213 -7.22 -7.66 -6.26
C PHE A 213 -5.78 -7.95 -5.85
N ILE A 214 -4.84 -7.71 -6.76
CA ILE A 214 -3.41 -7.85 -6.48
C ILE A 214 -2.79 -6.46 -6.31
N LEU A 215 -2.26 -6.20 -5.13
CA LEU A 215 -1.40 -5.04 -4.87
C LEU A 215 0.01 -5.37 -5.37
N VAL A 216 0.48 -4.60 -6.36
CA VAL A 216 1.72 -4.88 -7.08
C VAL A 216 2.77 -3.82 -6.74
N PRO A 217 3.60 -4.03 -5.70
CA PRO A 217 4.75 -3.16 -5.42
C PRO A 217 5.93 -3.46 -6.35
N GLY A 218 6.79 -2.46 -6.59
CA GLY A 218 8.06 -2.63 -7.30
C GLY A 218 8.10 -2.01 -8.69
N TYR A 219 7.05 -1.34 -9.15
CA TYR A 219 7.06 -0.58 -10.38
C TYR A 219 8.10 0.54 -10.37
N GLY A 220 8.82 0.71 -11.49
CA GLY A 220 9.84 1.73 -11.72
C GLY A 220 11.11 1.49 -10.89
N ALA A 221 11.15 1.88 -9.63
CA ALA A 221 12.35 1.88 -8.80
C ALA A 221 12.99 0.50 -8.53
N GLN A 222 12.28 -0.60 -8.80
CA GLN A 222 12.76 -1.99 -8.72
C GLN A 222 12.84 -2.65 -10.11
N GLY A 223 12.68 -1.88 -11.19
CA GLY A 223 12.83 -2.33 -12.56
C GLY A 223 11.54 -2.79 -13.26
N GLY A 224 10.41 -2.87 -12.56
CA GLY A 224 9.11 -3.23 -13.17
C GLY A 224 8.63 -2.15 -14.15
N LYS A 225 8.21 -2.56 -15.34
CA LYS A 225 7.64 -1.71 -16.41
C LYS A 225 6.19 -2.09 -16.66
N GLY A 226 5.43 -1.26 -17.36
CA GLY A 226 4.04 -1.54 -17.70
C GLY A 226 3.85 -2.92 -18.36
N ALA A 227 4.73 -3.30 -19.29
CA ALA A 227 4.69 -4.60 -19.96
C ALA A 227 4.82 -5.81 -19.00
N ASP A 228 5.54 -5.67 -17.89
CA ASP A 228 5.71 -6.73 -16.89
C ASP A 228 4.45 -6.91 -16.03
N LEU A 229 3.57 -5.89 -16.03
CA LEU A 229 2.39 -5.83 -15.16
C LEU A 229 1.11 -6.39 -15.78
N VAL A 230 1.06 -6.55 -17.11
CA VAL A 230 -0.17 -6.95 -17.82
C VAL A 230 -0.76 -8.26 -17.29
N HIS A 231 0.08 -9.17 -16.81
CA HIS A 231 -0.34 -10.46 -16.27
C HIS A 231 -0.99 -10.41 -14.89
N PHE A 232 -0.89 -9.27 -14.19
CA PHE A 232 -1.54 -9.07 -12.90
C PHE A 232 -2.99 -8.59 -13.04
N PHE A 233 -3.36 -8.08 -14.21
CA PHE A 233 -4.71 -7.62 -14.52
C PHE A 233 -5.55 -8.73 -15.17
N ASN A 234 -6.85 -8.68 -14.95
CA ASN A 234 -7.83 -9.48 -15.69
C ASN A 234 -8.12 -8.86 -17.07
N GLU A 235 -8.88 -9.56 -17.91
CA GLU A 235 -9.25 -9.13 -19.27
C GLU A 235 -10.04 -7.81 -19.27
N ASP A 236 -10.82 -7.55 -18.21
CA ASP A 236 -11.57 -6.31 -18.00
C ASP A 236 -10.67 -5.08 -17.67
N GLY A 237 -9.35 -5.28 -17.53
CA GLY A 237 -8.40 -4.23 -17.14
C GLY A 237 -8.35 -3.94 -15.64
N LEU A 238 -9.07 -4.73 -14.82
CA LEU A 238 -9.12 -4.60 -13.38
C LEU A 238 -8.33 -5.74 -12.68
N GLY A 239 -8.50 -5.85 -11.37
CA GLY A 239 -7.90 -6.92 -10.56
C GLY A 239 -6.49 -6.63 -10.06
N ALA A 240 -5.86 -5.52 -10.45
CA ALA A 240 -4.56 -5.12 -9.91
C ALA A 240 -4.54 -3.62 -9.54
N ILE A 241 -3.74 -3.30 -8.52
CA ILE A 241 -3.39 -1.92 -8.16
C ILE A 241 -1.88 -1.80 -8.05
N VAL A 242 -1.28 -0.95 -8.86
CA VAL A 242 0.17 -0.83 -8.99
C VAL A 242 0.69 0.24 -8.06
N ASN A 243 1.70 -0.11 -7.25
CA ASN A 243 2.29 0.82 -6.29
C ASN A 243 3.70 1.24 -6.69
N SER A 244 3.92 2.54 -6.83
CA SER A 244 5.22 3.18 -6.98
C SER A 244 5.45 4.18 -5.84
N SER A 245 6.48 3.98 -5.03
CA SER A 245 6.81 4.90 -3.93
C SER A 245 7.86 5.92 -4.37
N ARG A 246 9.13 5.50 -4.46
CA ARG A 246 10.25 6.40 -4.80
C ARG A 246 10.11 7.02 -6.18
N GLY A 247 9.48 6.32 -7.12
CA GLY A 247 9.20 6.82 -8.47
C GLY A 247 8.35 8.08 -8.45
N ILE A 248 7.41 8.18 -7.53
CA ILE A 248 6.49 9.31 -7.39
C ILE A 248 6.99 10.31 -6.37
N ILE A 249 7.14 9.91 -5.09
CA ILE A 249 7.44 10.85 -4.01
C ILE A 249 8.83 11.51 -4.11
N ALA A 250 9.78 10.92 -4.80
CA ALA A 250 11.11 11.47 -5.02
C ALA A 250 11.36 11.78 -6.52
N ALA A 251 10.31 11.99 -7.30
CA ALA A 251 10.41 12.27 -8.73
C ALA A 251 11.33 13.45 -9.03
N TYR A 252 11.22 14.56 -8.30
CA TYR A 252 12.04 15.77 -8.47
C TYR A 252 13.56 15.54 -8.34
N LYS A 253 13.99 14.38 -7.80
CA LYS A 253 15.42 13.99 -7.71
C LYS A 253 15.88 13.13 -8.87
N GLN A 254 14.98 12.69 -9.72
CA GLN A 254 15.30 11.87 -10.89
C GLN A 254 15.69 12.79 -12.05
N GLU A 255 16.66 12.38 -12.85
CA GLU A 255 17.15 13.14 -13.99
C GLU A 255 16.00 13.54 -14.94
N LYS A 256 15.07 12.63 -15.20
CA LYS A 256 13.89 12.85 -16.06
C LYS A 256 13.05 14.07 -15.63
N TYR A 257 13.00 14.37 -14.34
CA TYR A 257 12.16 15.42 -13.75
C TYR A 257 12.98 16.55 -13.12
N ALA A 258 14.29 16.60 -13.37
CA ALA A 258 15.21 17.57 -12.75
C ALA A 258 14.83 19.04 -13.07
N SER A 259 14.19 19.29 -14.21
CA SER A 259 13.72 20.61 -14.62
C SER A 259 12.67 21.24 -13.68
N PHE A 260 11.92 20.43 -12.91
CA PHE A 260 10.97 20.95 -11.93
C PHE A 260 11.68 21.57 -10.71
N GLY A 261 12.84 21.04 -10.34
CA GLY A 261 13.56 21.47 -9.14
C GLY A 261 12.85 21.09 -7.84
N GLU A 262 13.50 21.38 -6.73
CA GLU A 262 13.04 20.98 -5.39
C GLU A 262 11.79 21.76 -4.93
N LEU A 263 11.61 22.99 -5.38
CA LEU A 263 10.46 23.80 -5.00
C LEU A 263 9.15 23.29 -5.63
N ASN A 264 9.24 22.71 -6.80
CA ASN A 264 8.09 22.15 -7.53
C ASN A 264 8.06 20.61 -7.44
N TYR A 265 8.46 20.04 -6.29
CA TYR A 265 8.48 18.59 -6.07
C TYR A 265 7.13 17.91 -6.33
N ALA A 266 6.05 18.60 -6.01
CA ALA A 266 4.68 18.10 -6.17
C ALA A 266 4.29 18.01 -7.66
N ASP A 267 4.69 18.97 -8.49
CA ASP A 267 4.49 18.93 -9.95
C ASP A 267 5.31 17.83 -10.60
N ALA A 268 6.54 17.60 -10.11
CA ALA A 268 7.36 16.47 -10.54
C ALA A 268 6.68 15.13 -10.21
N SER A 269 6.09 15.01 -9.01
CA SER A 269 5.30 13.83 -8.61
C SER A 269 4.08 13.64 -9.51
N ARG A 270 3.36 14.71 -9.85
CA ARG A 270 2.23 14.66 -10.77
C ARG A 270 2.64 14.19 -12.16
N GLN A 271 3.76 14.70 -12.70
CA GLN A 271 4.25 14.23 -13.99
C GLN A 271 4.66 12.75 -13.95
N ALA A 272 5.31 12.30 -12.88
CA ALA A 272 5.67 10.90 -12.72
C ALA A 272 4.45 9.97 -12.66
N VAL A 273 3.34 10.41 -12.05
CA VAL A 273 2.07 9.67 -12.06
C VAL A 273 1.49 9.60 -13.47
N LYS A 274 1.47 10.70 -14.23
CA LYS A 274 0.98 10.71 -15.62
C LYS A 274 1.78 9.76 -16.51
N ASP A 275 3.10 9.78 -16.40
CA ASP A 275 3.99 8.89 -17.15
C ASP A 275 3.75 7.41 -16.80
N MET A 276 3.49 7.12 -15.52
CA MET A 276 3.13 5.77 -15.07
C MET A 276 1.78 5.31 -15.62
N ILE A 277 0.79 6.19 -15.64
CA ILE A 277 -0.54 5.89 -16.21
C ILE A 277 -0.41 5.58 -17.70
N GLU A 278 0.36 6.37 -18.45
CA GLU A 278 0.60 6.18 -19.88
C GLU A 278 1.30 4.84 -20.15
N ASP A 279 2.36 4.51 -19.42
CA ASP A 279 3.11 3.25 -19.57
C ASP A 279 2.22 2.03 -19.32
N ILE A 280 1.46 2.03 -18.22
CA ILE A 280 0.59 0.91 -17.86
C ILE A 280 -0.58 0.80 -18.86
N SER A 281 -1.23 1.91 -19.19
CA SER A 281 -2.37 1.91 -20.13
C SER A 281 -1.94 1.45 -21.52
N THR A 282 -0.79 1.90 -22.01
CA THR A 282 -0.22 1.46 -23.29
C THR A 282 0.05 -0.06 -23.28
N ALA A 283 0.64 -0.56 -22.20
CA ALA A 283 0.91 -1.99 -22.08
C ALA A 283 -0.37 -2.84 -22.03
N LEU A 284 -1.42 -2.38 -21.32
CA LEU A 284 -2.71 -3.07 -21.26
C LEU A 284 -3.44 -3.07 -22.61
N ASN A 285 -3.36 -2.00 -23.38
CA ASN A 285 -3.98 -1.91 -24.70
C ASN A 285 -3.29 -2.78 -25.77
N ASN A 286 -2.01 -3.14 -25.55
CA ASN A 286 -1.20 -3.94 -26.48
C ASN A 286 -1.08 -5.43 -26.08
N ARG A 287 -1.85 -5.92 -25.12
CA ARG A 287 -1.83 -7.32 -24.66
C ARG A 287 -2.65 -8.27 -25.55
#